data_c822b28f030bc950de30d9f77a322762
#
_entry.id   c822b28f030bc950de30d9f77a322762
#
_cell.length_a   1.000
_cell.length_b   1.000
_cell.length_c   1.000
_cell.angle_alpha   90.00
_cell.angle_beta   90.00
_cell.angle_gamma   90.00
#
_symmetry.space_group_name_H-M   'P 1'
#
loop_
_entity.id
_entity.type
_entity.pdbx_description
1 polymer ?
#
loop_
_entity_poly.entity_id
_entity_poly.type
_entity_poly.pdbx_seq_one_letter_code
_entity_poly.pdbx_strand_id
1 'polypeptide(L)'
;MRATELFDSYIFGGLSTEEKQEFETRIKTDSEFASAFDKHKTIIESINQHEQRANLKQILSTIHKQEFGSDAKIISIKEEKNFIKEHGKTFAVAASVAVIAVISTVMVLSTGGYLLKQQSNAITDLKRDVTELKYSQDAIIEGITGATNKRNKNYAPANIEGTGFALNNKGYFITSYHMVKNADSVFVTNSVLDRASAKLVASEPTLDIAIYKIDNIDAIKDLTFPFSFKDNTSEIGDKIFTLGYPRRDAVYGEGALSAMTGFNNDTTMYQISIPVNPGNSGGPLMDEQGNIIGVIRGKQSSAEATGFAVKANFIKQTIEKLENDSLKKDLSLVTKRSNLKGLKR
;
A
#
# COMPACT_ATOMS: atom_id res chain seq x y z
N MET A 1 -51.67 -11.33 -6.88
CA MET A 1 -50.57 -10.34 -6.89
C MET A 1 -49.50 -10.81 -7.86
N ARG A 2 -48.98 -9.95 -8.73
CA ARG A 2 -47.82 -10.31 -9.56
C ARG A 2 -46.60 -10.44 -8.65
N ALA A 3 -45.66 -11.32 -8.97
CA ALA A 3 -44.48 -11.53 -8.12
C ALA A 3 -43.71 -10.25 -7.82
N THR A 4 -43.62 -9.32 -8.76
CA THR A 4 -42.99 -8.00 -8.59
C THR A 4 -43.71 -7.11 -7.59
N GLU A 5 -45.03 -7.09 -7.56
CA GLU A 5 -45.83 -6.32 -6.57
C GLU A 5 -45.62 -6.85 -5.16
N LEU A 6 -45.42 -8.16 -5.01
CA LEU A 6 -45.12 -8.78 -3.73
C LEU A 6 -43.70 -8.42 -3.24
N PHE A 7 -42.74 -8.36 -4.15
CA PHE A 7 -41.39 -7.92 -3.86
C PHE A 7 -41.32 -6.45 -3.39
N ASP A 8 -42.03 -5.57 -4.10
CA ASP A 8 -42.13 -4.15 -3.71
C ASP A 8 -42.78 -4.00 -2.35
N SER A 9 -43.89 -4.72 -2.10
CA SER A 9 -44.58 -4.67 -0.79
C SER A 9 -43.69 -5.17 0.35
N TYR A 10 -42.82 -6.15 0.11
CA TYR A 10 -41.84 -6.58 1.12
C TYR A 10 -40.74 -5.52 1.37
N ILE A 11 -40.17 -4.96 0.29
CA ILE A 11 -39.08 -3.96 0.36
C ILE A 11 -39.54 -2.66 1.04
N PHE A 12 -40.77 -2.22 0.74
CA PHE A 12 -41.31 -0.97 1.27
C PHE A 12 -42.15 -1.14 2.54
N GLY A 13 -42.21 -2.36 3.09
CA GLY A 13 -42.87 -2.64 4.36
C GLY A 13 -44.40 -2.68 4.28
N GLY A 14 -44.98 -2.94 3.12
CA GLY A 14 -46.41 -2.99 2.90
C GLY A 14 -47.08 -4.34 3.20
N LEU A 15 -46.34 -5.34 3.67
CA LEU A 15 -46.86 -6.65 4.02
C LEU A 15 -47.27 -6.73 5.50
N SER A 16 -48.35 -7.44 5.81
CA SER A 16 -48.71 -7.82 7.17
C SER A 16 -47.69 -8.78 7.79
N THR A 17 -47.72 -8.95 9.11
CA THR A 17 -46.80 -9.85 9.82
C THR A 17 -46.86 -11.27 9.33
N GLU A 18 -48.04 -11.75 9.00
CA GLU A 18 -48.32 -13.11 8.51
C GLU A 18 -47.78 -13.28 7.08
N GLU A 19 -48.08 -12.34 6.19
CA GLU A 19 -47.58 -12.35 4.79
C GLU A 19 -46.06 -12.23 4.72
N LYS A 20 -45.46 -11.50 5.64
CA LYS A 20 -44.00 -11.39 5.74
C LYS A 20 -43.32 -12.70 6.14
N GLN A 21 -43.92 -13.44 7.09
CA GLN A 21 -43.41 -14.77 7.48
C GLN A 21 -43.56 -15.78 6.34
N GLU A 22 -44.68 -15.74 5.60
CA GLU A 22 -44.84 -16.59 4.44
C GLU A 22 -43.84 -16.29 3.34
N PHE A 23 -43.58 -15.01 3.09
CA PHE A 23 -42.60 -14.54 2.12
C PHE A 23 -41.17 -15.00 2.50
N GLU A 24 -40.77 -14.83 3.75
CA GLU A 24 -39.45 -15.26 4.26
C GLU A 24 -39.29 -16.79 4.23
N THR A 25 -40.36 -17.53 4.47
CA THR A 25 -40.32 -18.98 4.35
C THR A 25 -40.14 -19.40 2.90
N ARG A 26 -40.82 -18.72 1.98
CA ARG A 26 -40.75 -19.00 0.55
C ARG A 26 -39.35 -18.68 -0.01
N ILE A 27 -38.70 -17.62 0.44
CA ILE A 27 -37.29 -17.34 0.07
C ILE A 27 -36.36 -18.49 0.47
N LYS A 28 -36.61 -19.13 1.62
CA LYS A 28 -35.76 -20.24 2.11
C LYS A 28 -36.01 -21.56 1.38
N THR A 29 -37.20 -21.77 0.87
CA THR A 29 -37.61 -23.05 0.30
C THR A 29 -37.60 -23.08 -1.23
N ASP A 30 -37.72 -21.92 -1.88
CA ASP A 30 -37.80 -21.76 -3.33
C ASP A 30 -36.63 -20.93 -3.86
N SER A 31 -35.63 -21.60 -4.42
CA SER A 31 -34.42 -20.97 -4.93
C SER A 31 -34.64 -20.07 -6.15
N GLU A 32 -35.66 -20.37 -6.98
CA GLU A 32 -35.98 -19.54 -8.14
C GLU A 32 -36.64 -18.24 -7.69
N PHE A 33 -37.54 -18.31 -6.72
CA PHE A 33 -38.17 -17.14 -6.11
C PHE A 33 -37.16 -16.27 -5.39
N ALA A 34 -36.22 -16.86 -4.65
CA ALA A 34 -35.12 -16.15 -3.98
C ALA A 34 -34.22 -15.40 -4.99
N SER A 35 -33.85 -16.06 -6.08
CA SER A 35 -33.02 -15.43 -7.13
C SER A 35 -33.75 -14.29 -7.84
N ALA A 36 -35.07 -14.44 -8.09
CA ALA A 36 -35.89 -13.40 -8.68
C ALA A 36 -36.02 -12.18 -7.75
N PHE A 37 -36.20 -12.42 -6.44
CA PHE A 37 -36.24 -11.37 -5.43
C PHE A 37 -34.92 -10.61 -5.33
N ASP A 38 -33.77 -11.29 -5.31
CA ASP A 38 -32.44 -10.66 -5.21
C ASP A 38 -32.16 -9.76 -6.42
N LYS A 39 -32.50 -10.21 -7.63
CA LYS A 39 -32.40 -9.38 -8.85
C LYS A 39 -33.30 -8.13 -8.75
N HIS A 40 -34.54 -8.29 -8.30
CA HIS A 40 -35.47 -7.17 -8.13
C HIS A 40 -34.99 -6.17 -7.10
N LYS A 41 -34.48 -6.64 -5.95
CA LYS A 41 -33.89 -5.83 -4.89
C LYS A 41 -32.69 -5.02 -5.40
N THR A 42 -31.78 -5.63 -6.15
CA THR A 42 -30.61 -4.96 -6.76
C THR A 42 -31.03 -3.83 -7.70
N ILE A 43 -32.11 -4.01 -8.47
CA ILE A 43 -32.66 -2.98 -9.36
C ILE A 43 -33.18 -1.80 -8.53
N ILE A 44 -33.97 -2.05 -7.49
CA ILE A 44 -34.54 -1.00 -6.62
C ILE A 44 -33.42 -0.22 -5.91
N GLU A 45 -32.41 -0.90 -5.38
CA GLU A 45 -31.25 -0.27 -4.76
C GLU A 45 -30.48 0.63 -5.73
N SER A 46 -30.32 0.17 -6.99
CA SER A 46 -29.66 0.95 -8.04
C SER A 46 -30.43 2.22 -8.42
N ILE A 47 -31.77 2.13 -8.49
CA ILE A 47 -32.65 3.27 -8.75
C ILE A 47 -32.56 4.29 -7.61
N ASN A 48 -32.66 3.85 -6.37
CA ASN A 48 -32.54 4.72 -5.19
C ASN A 48 -31.18 5.44 -5.12
N GLN A 49 -30.10 4.76 -5.45
CA GLN A 49 -28.77 5.39 -5.54
C GLN A 49 -28.70 6.44 -6.65
N HIS A 50 -29.37 6.20 -7.78
CA HIS A 50 -29.42 7.17 -8.87
C HIS A 50 -30.20 8.42 -8.50
N GLU A 51 -31.36 8.28 -7.85
CA GLU A 51 -32.16 9.39 -7.34
C GLU A 51 -31.41 10.22 -6.29
N GLN A 52 -30.72 9.56 -5.35
CA GLN A 52 -29.91 10.26 -4.35
C GLN A 52 -28.79 11.09 -5.00
N ARG A 53 -28.11 10.56 -6.02
CA ARG A 53 -27.10 11.30 -6.79
C ARG A 53 -27.69 12.47 -7.57
N ALA A 54 -28.87 12.30 -8.17
CA ALA A 54 -29.55 13.37 -8.89
C ALA A 54 -29.95 14.52 -7.94
N ASN A 55 -30.54 14.19 -6.77
CA ASN A 55 -30.89 15.15 -5.74
C ASN A 55 -29.67 15.91 -5.21
N LEU A 56 -28.56 15.20 -4.91
CA LEU A 56 -27.32 15.83 -4.46
C LEU A 56 -26.78 16.80 -5.53
N LYS A 57 -26.80 16.42 -6.81
CA LYS A 57 -26.38 17.28 -7.91
C LYS A 57 -27.25 18.54 -8.02
N GLN A 58 -28.57 18.39 -7.81
CA GLN A 58 -29.50 19.53 -7.82
C GLN A 58 -29.25 20.46 -6.64
N ILE A 59 -29.05 19.94 -5.41
CA ILE A 59 -28.71 20.71 -4.22
C ILE A 59 -27.39 21.48 -4.45
N LEU A 60 -26.35 20.78 -4.94
CA LEU A 60 -25.06 21.42 -5.24
C LEU A 60 -25.19 22.52 -6.31
N SER A 61 -26.01 22.31 -7.34
CA SER A 61 -26.25 23.34 -8.38
C SER A 61 -26.98 24.55 -7.83
N THR A 62 -27.90 24.35 -6.87
CA THR A 62 -28.64 25.42 -6.20
C THR A 62 -27.73 26.22 -5.29
N ILE A 63 -26.92 25.56 -4.47
CA ILE A 63 -25.91 26.21 -3.63
C ILE A 63 -24.90 26.99 -4.49
N HIS A 64 -24.42 26.39 -5.57
CA HIS A 64 -23.50 27.08 -6.51
C HIS A 64 -24.12 28.36 -7.08
N LYS A 65 -25.38 28.32 -7.49
CA LYS A 65 -26.10 29.52 -7.97
C LYS A 65 -26.31 30.57 -6.88
N GLN A 66 -26.55 30.16 -5.62
CA GLN A 66 -26.73 31.07 -4.49
C GLN A 66 -25.42 31.75 -4.05
N GLU A 67 -24.32 30.97 -3.99
CA GLU A 67 -23.04 31.46 -3.48
C GLU A 67 -22.23 32.23 -4.54
N PHE A 68 -22.31 31.80 -5.81
CA PHE A 68 -21.46 32.37 -6.89
C PHE A 68 -22.19 33.21 -7.93
N GLY A 69 -23.51 33.41 -7.77
CA GLY A 69 -24.31 34.25 -8.62
C GLY A 69 -24.38 33.85 -10.10
N SER A 70 -25.54 33.97 -10.71
CA SER A 70 -25.79 33.63 -12.11
C SER A 70 -25.26 34.62 -13.13
N ASP A 71 -24.48 35.61 -12.74
CA ASP A 71 -24.04 36.72 -13.63
C ASP A 71 -22.56 36.63 -13.97
N ALA A 72 -22.21 35.60 -14.71
CA ALA A 72 -21.09 35.75 -15.63
C ALA A 72 -21.53 36.69 -16.76
N LYS A 73 -21.34 37.99 -16.56
CA LYS A 73 -21.53 39.00 -17.59
C LYS A 73 -20.62 38.66 -18.75
N ILE A 74 -21.17 38.10 -19.83
CA ILE A 74 -20.44 37.92 -21.07
C ILE A 74 -20.19 39.31 -21.63
N ILE A 75 -19.00 39.87 -21.35
CA ILE A 75 -18.54 41.10 -21.99
C ILE A 75 -18.11 40.68 -23.38
N SER A 76 -18.91 41.04 -24.39
CA SER A 76 -18.53 40.89 -25.77
C SER A 76 -17.35 41.85 -26.04
N ILE A 77 -16.19 41.29 -26.30
CA ILE A 77 -15.01 42.06 -26.72
C ILE A 77 -15.29 42.50 -28.15
N LYS A 78 -15.61 43.78 -28.33
CA LYS A 78 -15.60 44.39 -29.63
C LYS A 78 -14.17 44.29 -30.18
N GLU A 79 -14.01 43.69 -31.36
CA GLU A 79 -12.77 43.71 -32.12
C GLU A 79 -12.41 45.16 -32.48
N GLU A 80 -11.56 45.79 -31.71
CA GLU A 80 -10.86 47.00 -32.14
C GLU A 80 -9.66 46.59 -33.02
N LYS A 81 -9.89 46.71 -34.33
CA LYS A 81 -8.81 46.59 -35.31
C LYS A 81 -7.80 47.70 -35.06
N ASN A 82 -6.56 47.34 -34.73
CA ASN A 82 -5.31 48.12 -34.72
C ASN A 82 -4.58 48.31 -33.39
N PHE A 83 -5.00 47.70 -32.30
CA PHE A 83 -4.31 47.79 -31.00
C PHE A 83 -2.84 47.30 -31.05
N ILE A 84 -2.57 46.30 -31.90
CA ILE A 84 -1.22 45.73 -32.06
C ILE A 84 -0.25 46.68 -32.78
N LYS A 85 -0.74 47.52 -33.70
CA LYS A 85 0.14 48.46 -34.42
C LYS A 85 0.56 49.67 -33.57
N GLU A 86 -0.29 50.11 -32.66
CA GLU A 86 -0.06 51.28 -31.83
C GLU A 86 0.82 50.95 -30.61
N HIS A 87 0.73 49.70 -30.10
CA HIS A 87 1.46 49.28 -28.91
C HIS A 87 2.53 48.19 -29.17
N GLY A 88 2.90 47.96 -30.43
CA GLY A 88 3.85 46.91 -30.80
C GLY A 88 5.21 47.02 -30.09
N LYS A 89 5.70 48.25 -29.88
CA LYS A 89 6.95 48.48 -29.14
C LYS A 89 6.80 48.16 -27.66
N THR A 90 5.67 48.45 -27.04
CA THR A 90 5.38 48.16 -25.64
C THR A 90 5.19 46.68 -25.42
N PHE A 91 4.54 45.97 -26.35
CA PHE A 91 4.44 44.50 -26.32
C PHE A 91 5.79 43.81 -26.49
N ALA A 92 6.67 44.32 -27.35
CA ALA A 92 8.01 43.78 -27.52
C ALA A 92 8.85 43.89 -26.22
N VAL A 93 8.75 45.05 -25.54
CA VAL A 93 9.42 45.20 -24.23
C VAL A 93 8.80 44.32 -23.18
N ALA A 94 7.48 44.24 -23.08
CA ALA A 94 6.81 43.33 -22.12
C ALA A 94 7.15 41.84 -22.37
N ALA A 95 7.19 41.40 -23.63
CA ALA A 95 7.58 40.07 -24.01
C ALA A 95 9.05 39.75 -23.63
N SER A 96 9.97 40.70 -23.87
CA SER A 96 11.37 40.50 -23.49
C SER A 96 11.56 40.40 -21.97
N VAL A 97 10.86 41.23 -21.19
CA VAL A 97 10.87 41.14 -19.72
C VAL A 97 10.28 39.79 -19.24
N ALA A 98 9.18 39.33 -19.84
CA ALA A 98 8.58 38.05 -19.52
C ALA A 98 9.54 36.88 -19.82
N VAL A 99 10.21 36.90 -20.97
CA VAL A 99 11.21 35.86 -21.33
C VAL A 99 12.38 35.85 -20.35
N ILE A 100 12.92 37.04 -19.99
CA ILE A 100 13.99 37.14 -19.00
C ILE A 100 13.53 36.63 -17.63
N ALA A 101 12.30 36.94 -17.19
CA ALA A 101 11.74 36.44 -15.95
C ALA A 101 11.59 34.93 -15.96
N VAL A 102 11.11 34.35 -17.05
CA VAL A 102 11.01 32.87 -17.19
C VAL A 102 12.39 32.20 -17.15
N ILE A 103 13.36 32.73 -17.91
CA ILE A 103 14.73 32.20 -17.94
C ILE A 103 15.37 32.28 -16.54
N SER A 104 15.25 33.41 -15.86
CA SER A 104 15.78 33.59 -14.50
C SER A 104 15.09 32.67 -13.50
N THR A 105 13.78 32.49 -13.60
CA THR A 105 13.03 31.55 -12.74
C THR A 105 13.47 30.10 -12.96
N VAL A 106 13.61 29.68 -14.22
CA VAL A 106 14.11 28.33 -14.57
C VAL A 106 15.54 28.14 -14.07
N MET A 107 16.39 29.16 -14.21
CA MET A 107 17.77 29.12 -13.73
C MET A 107 17.83 29.00 -12.20
N VAL A 108 17.02 29.76 -11.46
CA VAL A 108 16.90 29.69 -10.00
C VAL A 108 16.35 28.35 -9.55
N LEU A 109 15.33 27.81 -10.21
CA LEU A 109 14.76 26.50 -9.89
C LEU A 109 15.74 25.35 -10.18
N SER A 110 16.51 25.44 -11.27
CA SER A 110 17.49 24.40 -11.59
C SER A 110 18.68 24.41 -10.63
N THR A 111 19.19 25.59 -10.27
CA THR A 111 20.25 25.72 -9.27
C THR A 111 19.74 25.40 -7.87
N GLY A 112 18.53 25.81 -7.52
CA GLY A 112 17.86 25.48 -6.25
C GLY A 112 17.64 23.96 -6.10
N GLY A 113 17.22 23.27 -7.16
CA GLY A 113 17.08 21.81 -7.15
C GLY A 113 18.41 21.08 -6.94
N TYR A 114 19.51 21.59 -7.49
CA TYR A 114 20.84 21.04 -7.25
C TYR A 114 21.29 21.24 -5.79
N LEU A 115 21.08 22.45 -5.24
CA LEU A 115 21.38 22.77 -3.85
C LEU A 115 20.53 21.94 -2.86
N LEU A 116 19.24 21.74 -3.15
CA LEU A 116 18.36 20.91 -2.32
C LEU A 116 18.79 19.44 -2.33
N LYS A 117 19.23 18.92 -3.46
CA LYS A 117 19.77 17.55 -3.56
C LYS A 117 21.08 17.40 -2.78
N GLN A 118 21.95 18.40 -2.83
CA GLN A 118 23.19 18.41 -2.06
C GLN A 118 22.92 18.51 -0.55
N GLN A 119 21.94 19.33 -0.15
CA GLN A 119 21.51 19.46 1.24
C GLN A 119 20.83 18.16 1.75
N SER A 120 20.06 17.48 0.92
CA SER A 120 19.45 16.17 1.25
C SER A 120 20.52 15.10 1.47
N ASN A 121 21.56 15.08 0.64
CA ASN A 121 22.68 14.15 0.83
C ASN A 121 23.47 14.46 2.11
N ALA A 122 23.76 15.73 2.38
CA ALA A 122 24.44 16.17 3.60
C ALA A 122 23.64 15.85 4.88
N ILE A 123 22.29 15.98 4.83
CA ILE A 123 21.42 15.59 5.95
C ILE A 123 21.44 14.06 6.14
N THR A 124 21.52 13.31 5.07
CA THR A 124 21.58 11.83 5.13
C THR A 124 22.92 11.39 5.72
N ASP A 125 24.02 12.00 5.29
CA ASP A 125 25.35 11.73 5.84
C ASP A 125 25.44 12.15 7.32
N LEU A 126 24.92 13.32 7.68
CA LEU A 126 24.84 13.77 9.07
C LEU A 126 24.01 12.84 9.96
N LYS A 127 22.88 12.35 9.46
CA LYS A 127 22.06 11.35 10.17
C LYS A 127 22.86 10.06 10.40
N ARG A 128 23.64 9.64 9.42
CA ARG A 128 24.50 8.46 9.53
C ARG A 128 25.58 8.68 10.60
N ASP A 129 26.25 9.83 10.58
CA ASP A 129 27.32 10.19 11.53
C ASP A 129 26.76 10.32 12.96
N VAL A 130 25.58 10.94 13.14
CA VAL A 130 24.88 11.03 14.44
C VAL A 130 24.49 9.64 14.95
N THR A 131 24.07 8.75 14.05
CA THR A 131 23.73 7.38 14.40
C THR A 131 24.96 6.60 14.83
N GLU A 132 26.08 6.76 14.13
CA GLU A 132 27.37 6.13 14.47
C GLU A 132 27.92 6.64 15.79
N LEU A 133 27.84 7.96 16.05
CA LEU A 133 28.16 8.57 17.34
C LEU A 133 27.31 8.01 18.48
N LYS A 134 26.03 7.83 18.27
CA LYS A 134 25.11 7.24 19.24
C LYS A 134 25.49 5.80 19.55
N TYR A 135 25.84 5.01 18.55
CA TYR A 135 26.30 3.62 18.76
C TYR A 135 27.61 3.58 19.53
N SER A 136 28.55 4.49 19.25
CA SER A 136 29.83 4.58 20.00
C SER A 136 29.61 5.03 21.45
N GLN A 137 28.68 5.95 21.70
CA GLN A 137 28.30 6.35 23.07
C GLN A 137 27.68 5.20 23.85
N ASP A 138 26.75 4.46 23.23
CA ASP A 138 26.09 3.30 23.86
C ASP A 138 27.16 2.23 24.22
N ALA A 139 28.13 2.00 23.34
CA ALA A 139 29.25 1.09 23.61
C ALA A 139 30.15 1.52 24.78
N ILE A 140 30.42 2.82 24.90
CA ILE A 140 31.22 3.38 26.01
C ILE A 140 30.45 3.24 27.33
N ILE A 141 29.15 3.55 27.33
CA ILE A 141 28.26 3.41 28.50
C ILE A 141 28.19 1.94 28.95
N GLU A 142 28.07 0.99 28.02
CA GLU A 142 28.06 -0.44 28.31
C GLU A 142 29.41 -0.92 28.89
N GLY A 143 30.54 -0.40 28.36
CA GLY A 143 31.87 -0.70 28.89
C GLY A 143 32.10 -0.16 30.29
N ILE A 144 31.47 0.96 30.66
CA ILE A 144 31.62 1.59 31.99
C ILE A 144 30.66 0.96 33.02
N THR A 145 29.46 0.60 32.62
CA THR A 145 28.40 0.14 33.55
C THR A 145 28.42 -1.36 33.82
N GLY A 146 29.18 -2.16 33.06
CA GLY A 146 29.27 -3.62 33.21
C GLY A 146 27.91 -4.32 33.01
N ALA A 147 26.91 -3.60 32.53
CA ALA A 147 25.59 -4.12 32.32
C ALA A 147 25.55 -4.93 31.01
N THR A 148 25.73 -6.25 31.14
CA THR A 148 25.54 -7.21 30.03
C THR A 148 24.09 -7.25 29.57
N ASN A 149 23.62 -6.22 28.89
CA ASN A 149 22.43 -6.31 28.11
C ASN A 149 22.76 -7.06 26.82
N LYS A 150 22.46 -8.34 26.76
CA LYS A 150 22.72 -9.25 25.63
C LYS A 150 22.16 -8.78 24.26
N ARG A 151 21.55 -7.59 24.19
CA ARG A 151 20.85 -7.07 23.00
C ARG A 151 21.60 -6.04 22.17
N ASN A 152 22.77 -5.55 22.61
CA ASN A 152 23.51 -4.50 21.89
C ASN A 152 24.93 -4.96 21.52
N LYS A 153 25.05 -5.93 20.63
CA LYS A 153 26.29 -6.08 19.87
C LYS A 153 26.36 -4.90 18.88
N ASN A 154 27.39 -4.05 18.99
CA ASN A 154 27.67 -2.97 18.07
C ASN A 154 28.07 -3.55 16.71
N TYR A 155 27.09 -3.71 15.85
CA TYR A 155 27.34 -4.03 14.45
C TYR A 155 27.51 -2.72 13.65
N ALA A 156 28.39 -2.73 12.67
CA ALA A 156 28.47 -1.63 11.71
C ALA A 156 27.07 -1.34 11.13
N PRO A 157 26.67 -0.07 11.03
CA PRO A 157 25.37 0.31 10.49
C PRO A 157 25.23 -0.26 9.07
N ALA A 158 24.05 -0.78 8.75
CA ALA A 158 23.73 -1.22 7.41
C ALA A 158 23.57 0.00 6.48
N ASN A 159 24.04 -0.11 5.26
CA ASN A 159 23.84 0.95 4.26
C ASN A 159 22.37 1.11 3.88
N ILE A 160 21.61 0.01 3.91
CA ILE A 160 20.18 -0.05 3.63
C ILE A 160 19.52 -0.92 4.70
N GLU A 161 18.47 -0.41 5.29
CA GLU A 161 17.62 -1.15 6.23
C GLU A 161 16.20 -1.26 5.67
N GLY A 162 15.53 -2.37 5.97
CA GLY A 162 14.17 -2.61 5.53
C GLY A 162 13.53 -3.78 6.23
N THR A 163 12.36 -4.17 5.75
CA THR A 163 11.57 -5.24 6.33
C THR A 163 11.66 -6.51 5.49
N GLY A 164 11.62 -7.64 6.16
CA GLY A 164 11.37 -8.94 5.58
C GLY A 164 10.54 -9.78 6.54
N PHE A 165 9.94 -10.85 6.08
CA PHE A 165 9.23 -11.79 6.93
C PHE A 165 9.53 -13.23 6.56
N ALA A 166 9.43 -14.12 7.54
CA ALA A 166 9.73 -15.52 7.35
C ALA A 166 8.66 -16.20 6.48
N LEU A 167 9.08 -17.05 5.57
CA LEU A 167 8.20 -17.91 4.79
C LEU A 167 7.88 -19.22 5.55
N ASN A 168 8.83 -19.70 6.33
CA ASN A 168 8.70 -20.93 7.12
C ASN A 168 9.77 -21.02 8.22
N ASN A 169 9.70 -22.07 9.04
CA ASN A 169 10.66 -22.34 10.12
C ASN A 169 11.98 -22.97 9.66
N LYS A 170 12.16 -23.17 8.36
CA LYS A 170 13.43 -23.64 7.79
C LYS A 170 14.43 -22.50 7.51
N GLY A 171 14.10 -21.27 7.93
CA GLY A 171 14.96 -20.10 7.81
C GLY A 171 14.82 -19.33 6.49
N TYR A 172 13.83 -19.65 5.68
CA TYR A 172 13.56 -18.87 4.49
C TYR A 172 12.75 -17.63 4.82
N PHE A 173 13.13 -16.49 4.28
CA PHE A 173 12.39 -15.25 4.39
C PHE A 173 12.37 -14.48 3.07
N ILE A 174 11.40 -13.60 2.92
CA ILE A 174 11.18 -12.78 1.73
C ILE A 174 11.36 -11.30 2.08
N THR A 175 11.89 -10.55 1.13
CA THR A 175 12.04 -9.09 1.19
C THR A 175 11.97 -8.49 -0.21
N SER A 176 12.02 -7.14 -0.34
CA SER A 176 12.09 -6.47 -1.64
C SER A 176 13.47 -6.57 -2.26
N TYR A 177 13.51 -6.91 -3.56
CA TYR A 177 14.76 -7.07 -4.31
C TYR A 177 15.58 -5.78 -4.39
N HIS A 178 14.92 -4.62 -4.57
CA HIS A 178 15.62 -3.34 -4.72
C HIS A 178 16.49 -2.97 -3.50
N MET A 179 16.14 -3.47 -2.31
CA MET A 179 16.91 -3.24 -1.08
C MET A 179 18.21 -4.05 -1.02
N VAL A 180 18.24 -5.18 -1.70
CA VAL A 180 19.33 -6.17 -1.57
C VAL A 180 20.13 -6.38 -2.86
N LYS A 181 19.71 -5.81 -3.99
CA LYS A 181 20.31 -6.04 -5.32
C LYS A 181 21.79 -5.72 -5.43
N ASN A 182 22.30 -4.81 -4.62
CA ASN A 182 23.71 -4.38 -4.62
C ASN A 182 24.38 -4.64 -3.27
N ALA A 183 23.80 -5.53 -2.43
CA ALA A 183 24.33 -5.82 -1.12
C ALA A 183 25.41 -6.91 -1.21
N ASP A 184 26.59 -6.63 -0.67
CA ASP A 184 27.67 -7.62 -0.53
C ASP A 184 27.30 -8.67 0.53
N SER A 185 26.51 -8.29 1.53
CA SER A 185 26.04 -9.18 2.60
C SER A 185 24.68 -8.72 3.12
N VAL A 186 23.85 -9.69 3.50
CA VAL A 186 22.52 -9.47 4.07
C VAL A 186 22.47 -10.11 5.45
N PHE A 187 21.95 -9.35 6.41
CA PHE A 187 21.76 -9.80 7.78
C PHE A 187 20.30 -9.59 8.19
N VAL A 188 19.78 -10.52 8.96
CA VAL A 188 18.45 -10.45 9.57
C VAL A 188 18.60 -10.26 11.06
N THR A 189 17.86 -9.30 11.61
CA THR A 189 17.78 -9.03 13.04
C THR A 189 16.34 -8.97 13.48
N ASN A 190 16.01 -9.51 14.64
CA ASN A 190 14.72 -9.33 15.28
C ASN A 190 14.85 -9.59 16.80
N SER A 191 13.73 -9.67 17.52
CA SER A 191 13.74 -9.95 18.97
C SER A 191 14.27 -11.32 19.37
N VAL A 192 14.35 -12.27 18.44
CA VAL A 192 14.81 -13.65 18.66
C VAL A 192 16.21 -13.85 18.07
N LEU A 193 16.44 -13.30 16.87
CA LEU A 193 17.72 -13.33 16.17
C LEU A 193 18.49 -12.06 16.49
N ASP A 194 19.64 -12.19 17.11
CA ASP A 194 20.54 -11.06 17.38
C ASP A 194 21.01 -10.45 16.05
N ARG A 195 21.76 -11.22 15.27
CA ARG A 195 22.11 -10.92 13.87
C ARG A 195 22.45 -12.21 13.16
N ALA A 196 21.64 -12.59 12.19
CA ALA A 196 21.87 -13.79 11.40
C ALA A 196 22.27 -13.43 9.98
N SER A 197 23.36 -14.01 9.50
CA SER A 197 23.74 -13.94 8.08
C SER A 197 22.76 -14.70 7.22
N ALA A 198 22.50 -14.18 6.03
CA ALA A 198 21.56 -14.78 5.11
C ALA A 198 22.10 -14.77 3.67
N LYS A 199 21.80 -15.85 2.93
CA LYS A 199 22.22 -16.02 1.55
C LYS A 199 21.04 -15.95 0.61
N LEU A 200 21.23 -15.31 -0.53
CA LEU A 200 20.24 -15.25 -1.61
C LEU A 200 19.97 -16.66 -2.13
N VAL A 201 18.70 -17.01 -2.22
CA VAL A 201 18.22 -18.31 -2.71
C VAL A 201 17.52 -18.15 -4.05
N ALA A 202 16.69 -17.12 -4.18
CA ALA A 202 15.96 -16.82 -5.39
C ALA A 202 15.64 -15.33 -5.45
N SER A 203 15.52 -14.78 -6.66
CA SER A 203 15.05 -13.41 -6.87
C SER A 203 14.22 -13.30 -8.12
N GLU A 204 13.24 -12.40 -8.09
CA GLU A 204 12.43 -12.00 -9.25
C GLU A 204 12.43 -10.46 -9.31
N PRO A 205 13.38 -9.89 -10.08
CA PRO A 205 13.56 -8.43 -10.14
C PRO A 205 12.34 -7.68 -10.68
N THR A 206 11.56 -8.27 -11.59
CA THR A 206 10.37 -7.63 -12.19
C THR A 206 9.25 -7.46 -11.18
N LEU A 207 9.12 -8.41 -10.27
CA LEU A 207 8.20 -8.36 -9.13
C LEU A 207 8.80 -7.68 -7.90
N ASP A 208 10.07 -7.30 -7.95
CA ASP A 208 10.80 -6.74 -6.80
C ASP A 208 10.84 -7.67 -5.58
N ILE A 209 11.05 -8.97 -5.80
CA ILE A 209 11.07 -10.00 -4.76
C ILE A 209 12.45 -10.63 -4.66
N ALA A 210 12.92 -10.84 -3.42
CA ALA A 210 14.09 -11.62 -3.11
C ALA A 210 13.82 -12.58 -1.95
N ILE A 211 14.23 -13.83 -2.10
CA ILE A 211 14.11 -14.88 -1.09
C ILE A 211 15.52 -15.25 -0.60
N TYR A 212 15.69 -15.20 0.69
CA TYR A 212 16.94 -15.51 1.38
C TYR A 212 16.78 -16.68 2.33
N LYS A 213 17.88 -17.33 2.66
CA LYS A 213 17.96 -18.34 3.69
C LYS A 213 18.93 -17.90 4.78
N ILE A 214 18.51 -17.93 6.03
CA ILE A 214 19.34 -17.67 7.21
C ILE A 214 20.29 -18.84 7.41
N ASP A 215 21.57 -18.56 7.65
CA ASP A 215 22.60 -19.60 7.80
C ASP A 215 22.41 -20.42 9.08
N ASN A 216 22.00 -19.79 10.20
CA ASN A 216 21.73 -20.49 11.47
C ASN A 216 20.27 -20.34 11.87
N ILE A 217 19.55 -21.44 11.93
CA ILE A 217 18.13 -21.53 12.23
C ILE A 217 17.82 -21.98 13.68
N ASP A 218 18.81 -22.21 14.52
CA ASP A 218 18.60 -22.77 15.86
C ASP A 218 17.62 -21.96 16.71
N ALA A 219 17.63 -20.65 16.57
CA ALA A 219 16.72 -19.76 17.28
C ALA A 219 15.28 -19.75 16.74
N ILE A 220 15.04 -20.28 15.52
CA ILE A 220 13.74 -20.15 14.83
C ILE A 220 13.12 -21.50 14.44
N LYS A 221 13.84 -22.60 14.52
CA LYS A 221 13.38 -23.93 14.07
C LYS A 221 12.10 -24.42 14.75
N ASP A 222 11.91 -24.00 16.00
CA ASP A 222 10.75 -24.40 16.83
C ASP A 222 9.64 -23.32 16.82
N LEU A 223 9.81 -22.23 16.06
CA LEU A 223 8.80 -21.19 15.93
C LEU A 223 7.66 -21.66 15.03
N THR A 224 6.44 -21.36 15.46
CA THR A 224 5.24 -21.47 14.63
C THR A 224 4.84 -20.08 14.17
N PHE A 225 4.54 -19.95 12.88
CA PHE A 225 4.12 -18.67 12.32
C PHE A 225 2.60 -18.55 12.38
N PRO A 226 2.06 -17.45 12.92
CA PRO A 226 0.62 -17.26 13.11
C PRO A 226 -0.12 -16.84 11.84
N PHE A 227 0.53 -16.86 10.70
CA PHE A 227 -0.01 -16.48 9.41
C PHE A 227 -0.03 -17.62 8.41
N SER A 228 -0.86 -17.49 7.40
CA SER A 228 -0.88 -18.34 6.21
C SER A 228 -0.97 -17.47 4.95
N PHE A 229 -0.61 -18.03 3.82
CA PHE A 229 -0.80 -17.34 2.54
C PHE A 229 -2.24 -17.54 2.06
N LYS A 230 -2.91 -16.46 1.69
CA LYS A 230 -4.28 -16.51 1.16
C LYS A 230 -4.27 -17.15 -0.24
N ASP A 231 -5.20 -18.07 -0.46
CA ASP A 231 -5.37 -18.70 -1.77
C ASP A 231 -6.32 -17.93 -2.69
N ASN A 232 -7.30 -17.25 -2.09
CA ASN A 232 -8.29 -16.47 -2.82
C ASN A 232 -7.83 -15.02 -3.02
N THR A 233 -8.34 -14.37 -4.06
CA THR A 233 -8.14 -12.93 -4.29
C THR A 233 -8.84 -12.12 -3.21
N SER A 234 -8.22 -11.00 -2.81
CA SER A 234 -8.84 -9.99 -1.99
C SER A 234 -9.68 -9.05 -2.87
N GLU A 235 -10.61 -8.31 -2.26
CA GLU A 235 -11.51 -7.41 -2.96
C GLU A 235 -11.21 -5.94 -2.63
N ILE A 236 -11.63 -5.03 -3.50
CA ILE A 236 -11.49 -3.58 -3.25
C ILE A 236 -12.33 -3.22 -2.02
N GLY A 237 -11.73 -2.48 -1.11
CA GLY A 237 -12.34 -2.11 0.16
C GLY A 237 -12.02 -3.06 1.32
N ASP A 238 -11.44 -4.25 1.05
CA ASP A 238 -10.99 -5.14 2.10
C ASP A 238 -10.04 -4.40 3.04
N LYS A 239 -10.27 -4.57 4.33
CA LYS A 239 -9.38 -4.05 5.37
C LYS A 239 -8.08 -4.83 5.36
N ILE A 240 -6.99 -4.10 5.33
CA ILE A 240 -5.64 -4.65 5.24
C ILE A 240 -4.72 -4.02 6.27
N PHE A 241 -3.69 -4.74 6.65
CA PHE A 241 -2.65 -4.20 7.53
C PHE A 241 -1.26 -4.72 7.17
N THR A 242 -0.26 -4.03 7.66
CA THR A 242 1.15 -4.39 7.53
C THR A 242 1.87 -4.19 8.85
N LEU A 243 2.94 -4.93 9.02
CA LEU A 243 3.90 -4.77 10.10
C LEU A 243 5.28 -4.64 9.48
N GLY A 244 5.96 -3.54 9.74
CA GLY A 244 7.27 -3.28 9.16
C GLY A 244 8.22 -2.62 10.14
N TYR A 245 9.45 -2.40 9.69
CA TYR A 245 10.51 -1.76 10.46
C TYR A 245 11.07 -0.53 9.71
N PRO A 246 10.27 0.54 9.52
CA PRO A 246 10.77 1.80 8.95
C PRO A 246 11.69 2.55 9.91
N ARG A 247 11.85 2.03 11.11
CA ARG A 247 12.74 2.45 12.19
C ARG A 247 13.04 1.23 13.06
N ARG A 248 13.81 1.41 14.14
CA ARG A 248 14.18 0.30 15.06
C ARG A 248 13.00 -0.46 15.66
N ASP A 249 11.86 0.22 15.85
CA ASP A 249 10.64 -0.38 16.39
C ASP A 249 9.76 -0.90 15.26
N ALA A 250 9.02 -1.96 15.55
CA ALA A 250 7.96 -2.43 14.67
C ALA A 250 6.86 -1.37 14.54
N VAL A 251 6.47 -1.07 13.33
CA VAL A 251 5.41 -0.11 13.01
C VAL A 251 4.25 -0.83 12.36
N TYR A 252 3.09 -0.70 12.97
CA TYR A 252 1.82 -1.18 12.43
C TYR A 252 1.25 -0.13 11.47
N GLY A 253 0.77 -0.57 10.32
CA GLY A 253 0.02 0.21 9.36
C GLY A 253 -1.29 -0.46 9.01
N GLU A 254 -2.37 0.31 8.94
CA GLU A 254 -3.72 -0.15 8.61
C GLU A 254 -4.30 0.70 7.49
N GLY A 255 -5.12 0.07 6.64
CA GLY A 255 -5.81 0.72 5.54
C GLY A 255 -6.75 -0.22 4.80
N ALA A 256 -7.04 0.11 3.56
CA ALA A 256 -7.89 -0.69 2.68
C ALA A 256 -7.21 -0.99 1.35
N LEU A 257 -7.64 -2.07 0.70
CA LEU A 257 -7.28 -2.37 -0.66
C LEU A 257 -7.94 -1.35 -1.60
N SER A 258 -7.14 -0.48 -2.21
CA SER A 258 -7.65 0.63 -3.01
C SER A 258 -7.93 0.25 -4.47
N ALA A 259 -7.14 -0.65 -5.04
CA ALA A 259 -7.36 -1.20 -6.38
C ALA A 259 -6.74 -2.59 -6.56
N MET A 260 -7.33 -3.35 -7.49
CA MET A 260 -6.86 -4.70 -7.87
C MET A 260 -5.64 -4.66 -8.77
N THR A 261 -5.22 -3.49 -9.24
CA THR A 261 -4.05 -3.28 -10.09
C THR A 261 -3.15 -2.21 -9.50
N GLY A 262 -1.88 -2.32 -9.77
CA GLY A 262 -0.87 -1.32 -9.45
C GLY A 262 -0.84 -0.18 -10.44
N PHE A 263 0.24 0.61 -10.40
CA PHE A 263 0.47 1.71 -11.33
C PHE A 263 0.49 1.21 -12.78
N ASN A 264 -0.04 2.00 -13.71
CA ASN A 264 -0.19 1.64 -15.14
C ASN A 264 -0.92 0.31 -15.39
N ASN A 265 -1.94 0.01 -14.58
CA ASN A 265 -2.71 -1.24 -14.67
C ASN A 265 -1.87 -2.52 -14.47
N ASP A 266 -0.80 -2.45 -13.71
CA ASP A 266 0.00 -3.61 -13.36
C ASP A 266 -0.83 -4.63 -12.57
N THR A 267 -1.17 -5.74 -13.22
CA THR A 267 -2.02 -6.79 -12.65
C THR A 267 -1.31 -7.62 -11.58
N THR A 268 0.01 -7.51 -11.46
CA THR A 268 0.81 -8.23 -10.47
C THR A 268 0.75 -7.60 -9.09
N MET A 269 0.24 -6.38 -9.00
CA MET A 269 0.21 -5.60 -7.77
C MET A 269 -1.20 -5.22 -7.32
N TYR A 270 -1.32 -4.96 -6.03
CA TYR A 270 -2.40 -4.20 -5.42
C TYR A 270 -1.99 -2.74 -5.24
N GLN A 271 -2.95 -1.82 -5.34
CA GLN A 271 -2.84 -0.48 -4.78
C GLN A 271 -3.47 -0.48 -3.39
N ILE A 272 -2.80 0.13 -2.42
CA ILE A 272 -3.21 0.15 -1.02
C ILE A 272 -3.25 1.57 -0.46
N SER A 273 -4.13 1.82 0.51
CA SER A 273 -4.22 3.11 1.19
C SER A 273 -3.30 3.24 2.41
N ILE A 274 -2.56 2.18 2.75
CA ILE A 274 -1.59 2.23 3.85
C ILE A 274 -0.45 3.17 3.45
N PRO A 275 -0.08 4.16 4.29
CA PRO A 275 1.09 4.99 4.06
C PRO A 275 2.37 4.13 4.06
N VAL A 276 3.02 4.04 2.92
CA VAL A 276 4.29 3.30 2.79
C VAL A 276 5.46 4.25 2.91
N ASN A 277 6.31 4.02 3.90
CA ASN A 277 7.54 4.75 4.15
C ASN A 277 8.77 3.89 3.81
N PRO A 278 9.94 4.51 3.55
CA PRO A 278 11.20 3.76 3.48
C PRO A 278 11.37 2.87 4.71
N GLY A 279 11.72 1.60 4.49
CA GLY A 279 11.79 0.59 5.54
C GLY A 279 10.57 -0.33 5.66
N ASN A 280 9.40 0.04 5.12
CA ASN A 280 8.24 -0.86 5.04
C ASN A 280 8.35 -1.85 3.86
N SER A 281 9.17 -1.53 2.84
CA SER A 281 9.40 -2.40 1.68
C SER A 281 9.87 -3.79 2.13
N GLY A 282 9.32 -4.82 1.49
CA GLY A 282 9.55 -6.23 1.85
C GLY A 282 8.69 -6.75 3.00
N GLY A 283 7.93 -5.88 3.67
CA GLY A 283 7.01 -6.26 4.74
C GLY A 283 5.77 -6.99 4.22
N PRO A 284 5.10 -7.78 5.08
CA PRO A 284 3.89 -8.50 4.72
C PRO A 284 2.70 -7.56 4.59
N LEU A 285 1.87 -7.76 3.57
CA LEU A 285 0.52 -7.24 3.50
C LEU A 285 -0.45 -8.34 3.93
N MET A 286 -1.31 -8.07 4.91
CA MET A 286 -2.19 -9.05 5.52
C MET A 286 -3.65 -8.60 5.46
N ASP A 287 -4.57 -9.57 5.40
CA ASP A 287 -6.01 -9.35 5.58
C ASP A 287 -6.40 -9.32 7.07
N GLU A 288 -7.67 -9.02 7.37
CA GLU A 288 -8.20 -8.98 8.75
C GLU A 288 -8.02 -10.30 9.50
N GLN A 289 -7.95 -11.41 8.80
CA GLN A 289 -7.71 -12.73 9.39
C GLN A 289 -6.21 -12.98 9.62
N GLY A 290 -5.32 -12.06 9.21
CA GLY A 290 -3.87 -12.18 9.30
C GLY A 290 -3.29 -13.17 8.27
N ASN A 291 -3.97 -13.40 7.16
CA ASN A 291 -3.37 -14.13 6.05
C ASN A 291 -2.53 -13.18 5.19
N ILE A 292 -1.40 -13.66 4.72
CA ILE A 292 -0.54 -12.92 3.79
C ILE A 292 -1.25 -12.85 2.42
N ILE A 293 -1.55 -11.64 1.98
CA ILE A 293 -2.14 -11.36 0.66
C ILE A 293 -1.14 -10.74 -0.31
N GLY A 294 0.02 -10.28 0.20
CA GLY A 294 1.06 -9.69 -0.64
C GLY A 294 2.31 -9.28 0.14
N VAL A 295 3.23 -8.64 -0.57
CA VAL A 295 4.48 -8.05 -0.06
C VAL A 295 4.52 -6.58 -0.43
N ILE A 296 4.77 -5.72 0.54
CA ILE A 296 4.90 -4.27 0.32
C ILE A 296 6.09 -4.01 -0.60
N ARG A 297 5.86 -3.37 -1.74
CA ARG A 297 6.93 -3.00 -2.68
C ARG A 297 7.50 -1.62 -2.41
N GLY A 298 6.70 -0.72 -1.86
CA GLY A 298 7.12 0.64 -1.61
C GLY A 298 6.20 1.67 -2.26
N LYS A 299 6.65 2.93 -2.29
CA LYS A 299 5.97 4.06 -2.91
C LYS A 299 6.56 4.33 -4.28
N GLN A 300 5.75 4.56 -5.29
CA GLN A 300 6.21 5.06 -6.57
C GLN A 300 6.34 6.58 -6.50
N SER A 301 7.48 7.13 -6.94
CA SER A 301 7.80 8.57 -6.83
C SER A 301 6.81 9.50 -7.54
N SER A 302 6.03 8.97 -8.49
CA SER A 302 5.03 9.71 -9.27
C SER A 302 3.61 9.70 -8.68
N ALA A 303 3.36 8.90 -7.62
CA ALA A 303 2.05 8.78 -6.99
C ALA A 303 2.14 9.24 -5.52
N GLU A 304 1.66 10.45 -5.24
CA GLU A 304 1.62 10.96 -3.86
C GLU A 304 0.72 10.10 -2.98
N ALA A 305 1.25 9.71 -1.81
CA ALA A 305 0.55 8.94 -0.77
C ALA A 305 -0.01 7.57 -1.19
N THR A 306 0.40 6.99 -2.32
CA THR A 306 -0.10 5.70 -2.79
C THR A 306 0.93 4.60 -2.55
N GLY A 307 0.55 3.56 -1.83
CA GLY A 307 1.34 2.36 -1.62
C GLY A 307 1.00 1.25 -2.62
N PHE A 308 1.95 0.39 -2.90
CA PHE A 308 1.78 -0.78 -3.75
C PHE A 308 2.32 -2.04 -3.07
N ALA A 309 1.70 -3.16 -3.35
CA ALA A 309 2.12 -4.46 -2.85
C ALA A 309 2.02 -5.54 -3.94
N VAL A 310 3.02 -6.38 -4.05
CA VAL A 310 3.02 -7.55 -4.94
C VAL A 310 2.06 -8.58 -4.38
N LYS A 311 1.17 -9.11 -5.20
CA LYS A 311 0.17 -10.10 -4.80
C LYS A 311 0.80 -11.45 -4.43
N ALA A 312 0.27 -12.10 -3.42
CA ALA A 312 0.79 -13.37 -2.91
C ALA A 312 0.79 -14.52 -3.94
N ASN A 313 -0.15 -14.54 -4.88
CA ASN A 313 -0.20 -15.54 -5.94
C ASN A 313 1.03 -15.47 -6.88
N PHE A 314 1.58 -14.28 -7.13
CA PHE A 314 2.80 -14.14 -7.94
C PHE A 314 4.06 -14.61 -7.18
N ILE A 315 4.06 -14.51 -5.85
CA ILE A 315 5.12 -15.10 -5.01
C ILE A 315 5.10 -16.63 -5.16
N LYS A 316 3.90 -17.24 -5.08
CA LYS A 316 3.73 -18.69 -5.31
C LYS A 316 4.24 -19.10 -6.68
N GLN A 317 3.84 -18.37 -7.74
CA GLN A 317 4.32 -18.64 -9.11
C GLN A 317 5.83 -18.51 -9.24
N THR A 318 6.46 -17.55 -8.57
CA THR A 318 7.92 -17.40 -8.55
C THR A 318 8.60 -18.62 -7.94
N ILE A 319 8.06 -19.13 -6.83
CA ILE A 319 8.57 -20.36 -6.18
C ILE A 319 8.38 -21.59 -7.07
N GLU A 320 7.24 -21.70 -7.74
CA GLU A 320 6.92 -22.81 -8.64
C GLU A 320 7.82 -22.86 -9.88
N LYS A 321 8.30 -21.72 -10.35
CA LYS A 321 9.23 -21.61 -11.50
C LYS A 321 10.68 -21.95 -11.19
N LEU A 322 11.05 -22.15 -9.91
CA LEU A 322 12.41 -22.55 -9.57
C LEU A 322 12.74 -23.90 -10.19
N GLU A 323 13.98 -24.07 -10.68
CA GLU A 323 14.41 -25.32 -11.30
C GLU A 323 14.67 -26.44 -10.29
N ASN A 324 14.99 -26.08 -9.04
CA ASN A 324 15.35 -27.03 -7.99
C ASN A 324 14.12 -27.50 -7.21
N ASP A 325 13.69 -28.74 -7.43
CA ASP A 325 12.53 -29.35 -6.79
C ASP A 325 12.67 -29.50 -5.26
N SER A 326 13.87 -29.72 -4.76
CA SER A 326 14.14 -29.77 -3.31
C SER A 326 13.88 -28.41 -2.69
N LEU A 327 14.32 -27.35 -3.38
CA LEU A 327 14.10 -25.98 -2.93
C LEU A 327 12.62 -25.59 -2.98
N LYS A 328 11.88 -25.97 -4.04
CA LYS A 328 10.41 -25.78 -4.10
C LYS A 328 9.71 -26.42 -2.90
N LYS A 329 10.07 -27.64 -2.57
CA LYS A 329 9.51 -28.36 -1.42
C LYS A 329 9.86 -27.68 -0.11
N ASP A 330 11.05 -27.14 0.00
CA ASP A 330 11.49 -26.42 1.20
C ASP A 330 10.81 -25.05 1.33
N LEU A 331 10.50 -24.39 0.22
CA LEU A 331 9.82 -23.09 0.14
C LEU A 331 8.29 -23.22 0.15
N SER A 332 7.73 -24.43 0.30
CA SER A 332 6.28 -24.59 0.33
C SER A 332 5.65 -23.64 1.36
N LEU A 333 4.76 -22.74 0.86
CA LEU A 333 4.12 -21.73 1.67
C LEU A 333 3.07 -22.36 2.60
N VAL A 334 2.97 -21.84 3.80
CA VAL A 334 1.96 -22.30 4.76
C VAL A 334 0.58 -21.79 4.32
N THR A 335 -0.27 -22.68 3.82
CA THR A 335 -1.63 -22.36 3.37
C THR A 335 -2.71 -22.62 4.43
N LYS A 336 -2.35 -23.30 5.54
CA LYS A 336 -3.25 -23.52 6.67
C LYS A 336 -2.56 -23.09 7.96
N ARG A 337 -3.25 -22.26 8.76
CA ARG A 337 -2.78 -21.91 10.10
C ARG A 337 -2.63 -23.18 10.94
N SER A 338 -1.47 -23.37 11.56
CA SER A 338 -1.37 -24.25 12.72
C SER A 338 -2.25 -23.66 13.82
N ASN A 339 -3.21 -24.42 14.34
CA ASN A 339 -4.04 -23.99 15.45
C ASN A 339 -3.13 -23.59 16.63
N LEU A 340 -3.09 -22.30 16.95
CA LEU A 340 -2.43 -21.74 18.13
C LEU A 340 -3.19 -22.13 19.42
N LYS A 341 -3.44 -23.43 19.62
CA LYS A 341 -3.87 -23.94 20.92
C LYS A 341 -2.62 -24.08 21.79
N GLY A 342 -2.26 -23.04 22.52
CA GLY A 342 -1.17 -23.15 23.49
C GLY A 342 -0.44 -21.87 23.90
N LEU A 343 -0.59 -20.76 23.22
CA LEU A 343 -0.09 -19.48 23.74
C LEU A 343 -1.06 -18.92 24.78
N LYS A 344 -0.90 -19.37 26.03
CA LYS A 344 -1.43 -18.65 27.20
C LYS A 344 -0.73 -17.30 27.26
N ARG A 345 -1.55 -16.24 27.42
CA ARG A 345 -1.17 -14.86 27.63
C ARG A 345 -0.14 -14.69 28.74
#